data_3dc6e4f810bd39f1744712f2031fd882
#
_entry.id   3dc6e4f810bd39f1744712f2031fd882
#
_cell.length_a   1.000
_cell.length_b   1.000
_cell.length_c   1.000
_cell.angle_alpha   90.00
_cell.angle_beta   90.00
_cell.angle_gamma   90.00
#
_symmetry.space_group_name_H-M   'P 1'
#
loop_
_entity.id
_entity.type
_entity.pdbx_description
1 polymer ?
#
loop_
_entity_poly.entity_id
_entity_poly.type
_entity_poly.pdbx_seq_one_letter_code
_entity_poly.pdbx_strand_id
1 'polypeptide(L)'
;KSKVPADLSVYTDESVKALQDTLAAVVEDKDVTEQIAVNGYATSIENAIVGLKYKPADYTKVNEAKAKVPSDLSIYADETVKTLKDALALVEEGKNITEQATVDGYADAINKAIEGLVKKPIIYKVIEGEGGTFVKKSGKDISIRIDHEYTENVKVEVDGKEVSKTNYKVIKGSTIVTFNKEYLESLPVGNHEVK
;
A
#
# COMPACT_ATOMS: atom_id res chain seq x y z
N LYS A 1 33.42 8.09 -35.25
CA LYS A 1 33.68 8.12 -33.78
C LYS A 1 32.86 9.19 -33.04
N SER A 2 32.57 10.35 -33.65
CA SER A 2 31.85 11.47 -33.01
C SER A 2 30.37 11.17 -32.68
N LYS A 3 29.77 10.14 -33.26
CA LYS A 3 28.36 9.72 -33.03
C LYS A 3 28.20 8.72 -31.87
N VAL A 4 29.29 8.22 -31.28
CA VAL A 4 29.21 7.29 -30.14
C VAL A 4 28.67 8.04 -28.93
N PRO A 5 27.65 7.50 -28.22
CA PRO A 5 27.14 8.12 -27.01
C PRO A 5 28.26 8.34 -25.96
N ALA A 6 28.25 9.49 -25.28
CA ALA A 6 29.25 9.83 -24.29
C ALA A 6 29.13 8.94 -23.03
N ASP A 7 27.91 8.54 -22.69
CA ASP A 7 27.64 7.63 -21.57
C ASP A 7 27.15 6.28 -22.09
N LEU A 8 27.98 5.27 -21.95
CA LEU A 8 27.65 3.89 -22.33
C LEU A 8 27.15 3.07 -21.12
N SER A 9 27.16 3.61 -19.92
CA SER A 9 26.78 2.88 -18.70
C SER A 9 25.30 2.50 -18.66
N VAL A 10 24.47 3.21 -19.40
CA VAL A 10 23.01 2.97 -19.50
C VAL A 10 22.63 1.84 -20.46
N TYR A 11 23.59 1.35 -21.24
CA TYR A 11 23.35 0.27 -22.20
C TYR A 11 23.81 -1.09 -21.64
N THR A 12 23.28 -2.17 -22.22
CA THR A 12 23.66 -3.54 -21.82
C THR A 12 25.12 -3.81 -22.19
N ASP A 13 25.82 -4.53 -21.34
CA ASP A 13 27.24 -4.84 -21.50
C ASP A 13 27.51 -5.58 -22.82
N GLU A 14 26.57 -6.44 -23.27
CA GLU A 14 26.65 -7.13 -24.55
C GLU A 14 26.63 -6.15 -25.73
N SER A 15 25.70 -5.19 -25.75
CA SER A 15 25.59 -4.22 -26.84
C SER A 15 26.75 -3.22 -26.84
N VAL A 16 27.26 -2.83 -25.68
CA VAL A 16 28.44 -2.00 -25.52
C VAL A 16 29.68 -2.74 -26.02
N LYS A 17 29.82 -4.01 -25.65
CA LYS A 17 30.94 -4.83 -26.13
C LYS A 17 30.94 -4.95 -27.66
N ALA A 18 29.79 -5.17 -28.27
CA ALA A 18 29.67 -5.26 -29.74
C ALA A 18 30.13 -3.93 -30.40
N LEU A 19 29.78 -2.77 -29.84
CA LEU A 19 30.25 -1.49 -30.31
C LEU A 19 31.78 -1.34 -30.12
N GLN A 20 32.30 -1.72 -28.98
CA GLN A 20 33.75 -1.66 -28.67
C GLN A 20 34.57 -2.56 -29.62
N ASP A 21 34.10 -3.79 -29.86
CA ASP A 21 34.74 -4.74 -30.79
C ASP A 21 34.74 -4.13 -32.23
N THR A 22 33.64 -3.50 -32.64
CA THR A 22 33.55 -2.83 -33.93
C THR A 22 34.49 -1.65 -34.05
N LEU A 23 34.63 -0.87 -32.99
CA LEU A 23 35.59 0.28 -32.96
C LEU A 23 37.04 -0.23 -32.99
N ALA A 24 37.34 -1.31 -32.31
CA ALA A 24 38.69 -1.91 -32.29
C ALA A 24 39.09 -2.52 -33.63
N ALA A 25 38.11 -2.94 -34.45
CA ALA A 25 38.35 -3.51 -35.76
C ALA A 25 38.78 -2.44 -36.83
N VAL A 26 38.67 -1.15 -36.50
CA VAL A 26 39.06 -0.07 -37.43
C VAL A 26 40.56 -0.04 -37.59
N VAL A 27 41.03 -0.25 -38.81
CA VAL A 27 42.45 -0.06 -39.20
C VAL A 27 42.59 1.36 -39.73
N GLU A 28 43.47 2.12 -39.07
CA GLU A 28 43.85 3.49 -39.46
C GLU A 28 44.92 3.46 -40.56
N ASP A 29 45.23 4.59 -41.13
CA ASP A 29 46.30 4.80 -42.14
C ASP A 29 46.08 4.09 -43.49
N LYS A 30 44.82 3.87 -43.86
CA LYS A 30 44.46 3.35 -45.19
C LYS A 30 44.56 4.45 -46.25
N ASP A 31 45.06 4.09 -47.42
CA ASP A 31 45.16 5.02 -48.55
C ASP A 31 43.82 5.15 -49.31
N VAL A 32 43.81 6.06 -50.32
CA VAL A 32 42.59 6.34 -51.07
C VAL A 32 42.03 5.16 -51.86
N THR A 33 42.90 4.18 -52.19
CA THR A 33 42.47 2.96 -52.91
C THR A 33 41.67 2.01 -52.03
N GLU A 34 41.75 2.17 -50.71
CA GLU A 34 41.04 1.40 -49.71
C GLU A 34 39.79 2.10 -49.14
N GLN A 35 39.28 3.16 -49.85
CA GLN A 35 38.14 3.95 -49.40
C GLN A 35 36.87 3.10 -49.15
N ILE A 36 36.70 2.01 -49.90
CA ILE A 36 35.56 1.07 -49.69
C ILE A 36 35.64 0.43 -48.31
N ALA A 37 36.84 0.03 -47.87
CA ALA A 37 37.05 -0.54 -46.54
C ALA A 37 36.78 0.49 -45.45
N VAL A 38 37.25 1.74 -45.64
CA VAL A 38 36.99 2.85 -44.68
C VAL A 38 35.49 3.15 -44.55
N ASN A 39 34.77 3.16 -45.64
CA ASN A 39 33.34 3.33 -45.65
C ASN A 39 32.62 2.14 -44.96
N GLY A 40 33.13 0.91 -45.12
CA GLY A 40 32.66 -0.29 -44.41
C GLY A 40 32.79 -0.18 -42.88
N TYR A 41 33.92 0.36 -42.39
CA TYR A 41 34.07 0.63 -40.97
C TYR A 41 33.04 1.64 -40.45
N ALA A 42 32.80 2.72 -41.18
CA ALA A 42 31.79 3.72 -40.82
C ALA A 42 30.42 3.12 -40.68
N THR A 43 30.00 2.33 -41.67
CA THR A 43 28.71 1.63 -41.67
C THR A 43 28.60 0.63 -40.49
N SER A 44 29.66 -0.13 -40.23
CA SER A 44 29.68 -1.08 -39.11
C SER A 44 29.53 -0.38 -37.78
N ILE A 45 30.21 0.73 -37.57
CA ILE A 45 30.10 1.55 -36.34
C ILE A 45 28.67 2.10 -36.19
N GLU A 46 28.10 2.65 -37.28
CA GLU A 46 26.73 3.16 -37.25
C GLU A 46 25.72 2.06 -36.89
N ASN A 47 25.85 0.88 -37.47
CA ASN A 47 25.02 -0.26 -37.12
C ASN A 47 25.18 -0.70 -35.66
N ALA A 48 26.42 -0.70 -35.15
CA ALA A 48 26.67 -1.03 -33.74
C ALA A 48 26.09 0.02 -32.79
N ILE A 49 26.12 1.31 -33.16
CA ILE A 49 25.47 2.38 -32.37
C ILE A 49 23.94 2.19 -32.35
N VAL A 50 23.33 1.89 -33.50
CA VAL A 50 21.88 1.59 -33.60
C VAL A 50 21.52 0.32 -32.82
N GLY A 51 22.48 -0.63 -32.73
CA GLY A 51 22.31 -1.89 -31.98
C GLY A 51 22.43 -1.75 -30.46
N LEU A 52 22.73 -0.57 -29.92
CA LEU A 52 22.80 -0.35 -28.47
C LEU A 52 21.43 -0.56 -27.83
N LYS A 53 21.42 -1.37 -26.76
CA LYS A 53 20.20 -1.68 -26.01
C LYS A 53 20.31 -1.13 -24.60
N TYR A 54 19.31 -0.39 -24.15
CA TYR A 54 19.28 0.09 -22.78
C TYR A 54 19.19 -1.06 -21.79
N LYS A 55 19.82 -0.91 -20.64
CA LYS A 55 19.61 -1.80 -19.48
C LYS A 55 18.14 -1.69 -19.02
N PRO A 56 17.56 -2.77 -18.50
CA PRO A 56 16.25 -2.68 -17.87
C PRO A 56 16.29 -1.75 -16.65
N ALA A 57 15.17 -1.12 -16.35
CA ALA A 57 15.01 -0.41 -15.09
C ALA A 57 15.01 -1.39 -13.91
N ASP A 58 15.40 -0.89 -12.73
CA ASP A 58 15.37 -1.63 -11.48
C ASP A 58 14.00 -1.52 -10.81
N TYR A 59 13.28 -2.64 -10.69
CA TYR A 59 11.96 -2.74 -10.05
C TYR A 59 12.03 -3.18 -8.58
N THR A 60 13.21 -3.26 -7.98
CA THR A 60 13.38 -3.74 -6.59
C THR A 60 12.47 -2.98 -5.62
N LYS A 61 12.47 -1.65 -5.68
CA LYS A 61 11.59 -0.81 -4.83
C LYS A 61 10.11 -1.08 -5.06
N VAL A 62 9.70 -1.30 -6.31
CA VAL A 62 8.30 -1.62 -6.65
C VAL A 62 7.90 -2.96 -6.04
N ASN A 63 8.76 -3.96 -6.15
CA ASN A 63 8.52 -5.29 -5.58
C ASN A 63 8.48 -5.26 -4.05
N GLU A 64 9.35 -4.50 -3.42
CA GLU A 64 9.34 -4.26 -1.97
C GLU A 64 8.04 -3.54 -1.53
N ALA A 65 7.57 -2.54 -2.28
CA ALA A 65 6.32 -1.86 -1.99
C ALA A 65 5.12 -2.81 -2.15
N LYS A 66 5.07 -3.61 -3.23
CA LYS A 66 4.04 -4.65 -3.43
C LYS A 66 4.01 -5.67 -2.30
N ALA A 67 5.17 -6.05 -1.77
CA ALA A 67 5.27 -7.01 -0.65
C ALA A 67 4.72 -6.48 0.68
N LYS A 68 4.62 -5.15 0.85
CA LYS A 68 4.03 -4.51 2.04
C LYS A 68 2.50 -4.44 2.01
N VAL A 69 1.87 -4.78 0.88
CA VAL A 69 0.40 -4.75 0.78
C VAL A 69 -0.20 -5.73 1.78
N PRO A 70 -1.16 -5.29 2.64
CA PRO A 70 -1.82 -6.18 3.58
C PRO A 70 -2.50 -7.35 2.87
N SER A 71 -2.39 -8.55 3.43
CA SER A 71 -3.02 -9.76 2.88
C SER A 71 -4.54 -9.73 2.96
N ASP A 72 -5.09 -9.04 3.97
CA ASP A 72 -6.52 -8.83 4.13
C ASP A 72 -6.87 -7.35 3.98
N LEU A 73 -7.48 -7.01 2.86
CA LEU A 73 -7.95 -5.65 2.56
C LEU A 73 -9.43 -5.45 2.94
N SER A 74 -10.16 -6.48 3.37
CA SER A 74 -11.60 -6.39 3.69
C SER A 74 -11.88 -5.51 4.90
N ILE A 75 -10.92 -5.37 5.80
CA ILE A 75 -11.01 -4.56 7.02
C ILE A 75 -10.82 -3.05 6.78
N TYR A 76 -10.41 -2.65 5.57
CA TYR A 76 -10.19 -1.25 5.23
C TYR A 76 -11.34 -0.65 4.43
N ALA A 77 -11.51 0.66 4.51
CA ALA A 77 -12.53 1.41 3.77
C ALA A 77 -12.33 1.25 2.26
N ASP A 78 -13.42 0.97 1.55
CA ASP A 78 -13.40 0.59 0.14
C ASP A 78 -12.75 1.66 -0.77
N GLU A 79 -12.90 2.93 -0.43
CA GLU A 79 -12.27 4.05 -1.14
C GLU A 79 -10.73 4.01 -1.04
N THR A 80 -10.20 3.74 0.17
CA THR A 80 -8.75 3.65 0.37
C THR A 80 -8.16 2.39 -0.27
N VAL A 81 -8.90 1.28 -0.25
CA VAL A 81 -8.55 0.04 -0.96
C VAL A 81 -8.55 0.27 -2.48
N LYS A 82 -9.53 1.03 -2.99
CA LYS A 82 -9.54 1.40 -4.41
C LYS A 82 -8.30 2.20 -4.80
N THR A 83 -7.93 3.21 -4.01
CA THR A 83 -6.71 4.00 -4.24
C THR A 83 -5.45 3.12 -4.32
N LEU A 84 -5.33 2.13 -3.43
CA LEU A 84 -4.22 1.18 -3.46
C LEU A 84 -4.25 0.31 -4.72
N LYS A 85 -5.42 -0.19 -5.12
CA LYS A 85 -5.56 -0.98 -6.35
C LYS A 85 -5.23 -0.18 -7.59
N ASP A 86 -5.65 1.07 -7.64
CA ASP A 86 -5.33 1.98 -8.75
C ASP A 86 -3.82 2.24 -8.84
N ALA A 87 -3.14 2.45 -7.71
CA ALA A 87 -1.68 2.60 -7.66
C ALA A 87 -0.94 1.33 -8.13
N LEU A 88 -1.41 0.15 -7.76
CA LEU A 88 -0.86 -1.12 -8.22
C LEU A 88 -1.07 -1.34 -9.72
N ALA A 89 -2.22 -0.91 -10.26
CA ALA A 89 -2.55 -1.04 -11.68
C ALA A 89 -1.76 -0.09 -12.59
N LEU A 90 -1.21 1.00 -12.05
CA LEU A 90 -0.35 1.93 -12.80
C LEU A 90 1.04 1.38 -13.10
N VAL A 91 1.44 0.28 -12.49
CA VAL A 91 2.77 -0.31 -12.68
C VAL A 91 2.86 -0.90 -14.07
N GLU A 92 3.66 -0.28 -14.93
CA GLU A 92 4.04 -0.79 -16.24
C GLU A 92 5.39 -1.47 -16.14
N GLU A 93 5.49 -2.69 -16.63
CA GLU A 93 6.74 -3.47 -16.71
C GLU A 93 7.48 -3.23 -18.03
N GLY A 94 8.75 -3.65 -18.09
CA GLY A 94 9.56 -3.57 -19.31
C GLY A 94 10.16 -2.20 -19.59
N LYS A 95 10.10 -1.26 -18.66
CA LYS A 95 10.80 0.01 -18.78
C LYS A 95 12.30 -0.16 -18.69
N ASN A 96 13.02 0.75 -19.35
CA ASN A 96 14.48 0.74 -19.33
C ASN A 96 15.04 1.77 -18.32
N ILE A 97 16.36 1.74 -18.10
CA ILE A 97 17.02 2.54 -17.08
C ILE A 97 16.83 4.05 -17.24
N THR A 98 16.57 4.55 -18.46
CA THR A 98 16.31 5.99 -18.69
C THR A 98 14.95 6.41 -18.13
N GLU A 99 14.09 5.44 -17.83
CA GLU A 99 12.77 5.62 -17.22
C GLU A 99 12.76 5.25 -15.73
N GLN A 100 13.94 5.10 -15.09
CA GLN A 100 14.05 4.68 -13.68
C GLN A 100 13.23 5.58 -12.74
N ALA A 101 13.21 6.89 -12.97
CA ALA A 101 12.42 7.81 -12.16
C ALA A 101 10.91 7.51 -12.20
N THR A 102 10.40 7.05 -13.36
CA THR A 102 9.00 6.61 -13.49
C THR A 102 8.76 5.34 -12.67
N VAL A 103 9.69 4.39 -12.73
CA VAL A 103 9.59 3.14 -11.98
C VAL A 103 9.66 3.40 -10.47
N ASP A 104 10.55 4.28 -10.01
CA ASP A 104 10.62 4.71 -8.61
C ASP A 104 9.30 5.38 -8.18
N GLY A 105 8.68 6.18 -9.03
CA GLY A 105 7.38 6.81 -8.80
C GLY A 105 6.24 5.81 -8.57
N TYR A 106 6.27 4.63 -9.20
CA TYR A 106 5.31 3.56 -8.90
C TYR A 106 5.44 3.06 -7.46
N ALA A 107 6.68 2.85 -6.98
CA ALA A 107 6.94 2.43 -5.61
C ALA A 107 6.43 3.46 -4.60
N ASP A 108 6.69 4.74 -4.86
CA ASP A 108 6.21 5.84 -4.01
C ASP A 108 4.69 5.91 -3.96
N ALA A 109 4.01 5.76 -5.11
CA ALA A 109 2.56 5.74 -5.20
C ALA A 109 1.95 4.58 -4.39
N ILE A 110 2.51 3.38 -4.50
CA ILE A 110 2.06 2.21 -3.75
C ILE A 110 2.27 2.42 -2.24
N ASN A 111 3.46 2.86 -1.81
CA ASN A 111 3.75 3.11 -0.39
C ASN A 111 2.79 4.17 0.18
N LYS A 112 2.57 5.27 -0.53
CA LYS A 112 1.62 6.31 -0.12
C LYS A 112 0.18 5.80 -0.01
N ALA A 113 -0.23 4.93 -0.93
CA ALA A 113 -1.57 4.33 -0.88
C ALA A 113 -1.71 3.34 0.29
N ILE A 114 -0.65 2.59 0.65
CA ILE A 114 -0.63 1.72 1.84
C ILE A 114 -0.73 2.56 3.12
N GLU A 115 0.04 3.64 3.24
CA GLU A 115 -0.03 4.57 4.37
C GLU A 115 -1.40 5.24 4.51
N GLY A 116 -2.10 5.45 3.39
CA GLY A 116 -3.44 6.02 3.33
C GLY A 116 -4.57 5.04 3.64
N LEU A 117 -4.29 3.77 3.96
CA LEU A 117 -5.33 2.79 4.29
C LEU A 117 -6.02 3.12 5.61
N VAL A 118 -7.33 3.33 5.55
CA VAL A 118 -8.18 3.62 6.71
C VAL A 118 -9.01 2.39 7.03
N LYS A 119 -8.96 1.90 8.27
CA LYS A 119 -9.79 0.78 8.70
C LYS A 119 -11.27 1.17 8.73
N LYS A 120 -12.14 0.25 8.32
CA LYS A 120 -13.60 0.39 8.49
C LYS A 120 -13.92 0.54 9.98
N PRO A 121 -14.88 1.40 10.33
CA PRO A 121 -15.39 1.42 11.70
C PRO A 121 -16.00 0.05 12.03
N ILE A 122 -15.68 -0.47 13.20
CA ILE A 122 -16.32 -1.69 13.70
C ILE A 122 -17.69 -1.27 14.20
N ILE A 123 -18.76 -1.72 13.53
CA ILE A 123 -20.13 -1.50 13.97
C ILE A 123 -20.54 -2.74 14.76
N TYR A 124 -20.74 -2.56 16.05
CA TYR A 124 -21.23 -3.60 16.93
C TYR A 124 -22.76 -3.68 16.86
N LYS A 125 -23.31 -4.88 16.79
CA LYS A 125 -24.75 -5.11 16.82
C LYS A 125 -25.15 -5.57 18.24
N VAL A 126 -26.12 -4.87 18.82
CA VAL A 126 -26.76 -5.36 20.04
C VAL A 126 -27.61 -6.57 19.65
N ILE A 127 -27.37 -7.72 20.30
CA ILE A 127 -28.11 -8.97 20.05
C ILE A 127 -29.06 -9.32 21.19
N GLU A 128 -28.87 -8.74 22.37
CA GLU A 128 -29.79 -8.86 23.51
C GLU A 128 -29.78 -7.55 24.31
N GLY A 129 -30.95 -7.20 24.86
CA GLY A 129 -31.10 -6.03 25.75
C GLY A 129 -31.35 -4.69 25.06
N GLU A 130 -31.45 -4.67 23.71
CA GLU A 130 -31.85 -3.46 22.98
C GLU A 130 -33.28 -3.03 23.41
N GLY A 131 -33.46 -1.75 23.73
CA GLY A 131 -34.76 -1.22 24.21
C GLY A 131 -35.12 -1.71 25.59
N GLY A 132 -34.20 -2.30 26.36
CA GLY A 132 -34.47 -2.81 27.71
C GLY A 132 -35.00 -1.71 28.64
N THR A 133 -35.94 -2.09 29.52
CA THR A 133 -36.55 -1.18 30.48
C THR A 133 -36.09 -1.50 31.89
N PHE A 134 -35.59 -0.52 32.62
CA PHE A 134 -35.30 -0.58 34.04
C PHE A 134 -36.43 0.06 34.83
N VAL A 135 -36.97 -0.71 35.80
CA VAL A 135 -37.97 -0.17 36.74
C VAL A 135 -37.24 0.18 38.05
N LYS A 136 -37.26 1.44 38.43
CA LYS A 136 -36.69 1.89 39.71
C LYS A 136 -37.22 1.08 40.88
N LYS A 137 -36.35 0.80 41.85
CA LYS A 137 -36.62 -0.05 43.04
C LYS A 137 -36.89 -1.50 42.69
N SER A 138 -36.65 -1.96 41.44
CA SER A 138 -36.81 -3.37 41.06
C SER A 138 -35.76 -4.28 41.68
N GLY A 139 -34.62 -3.73 42.07
CA GLY A 139 -33.45 -4.48 42.57
C GLY A 139 -32.75 -5.31 41.52
N LYS A 140 -33.01 -5.07 40.22
CA LYS A 140 -32.47 -5.84 39.11
C LYS A 140 -31.42 -5.02 38.33
N ASP A 141 -30.37 -5.68 37.88
CA ASP A 141 -29.42 -5.14 36.92
C ASP A 141 -30.00 -5.24 35.50
N ILE A 142 -29.46 -4.45 34.57
CA ILE A 142 -29.72 -4.58 33.11
C ILE A 142 -28.45 -5.03 32.43
N SER A 143 -28.59 -6.02 31.54
CA SER A 143 -27.50 -6.49 30.69
C SER A 143 -27.81 -6.20 29.22
N ILE A 144 -26.78 -5.75 28.49
CA ILE A 144 -26.77 -5.55 27.04
C ILE A 144 -25.70 -6.46 26.49
N ARG A 145 -26.03 -7.24 25.44
CA ARG A 145 -25.11 -8.14 24.76
C ARG A 145 -24.84 -7.69 23.34
N ILE A 146 -23.58 -7.65 22.97
CA ILE A 146 -23.13 -7.32 21.62
C ILE A 146 -22.56 -8.57 20.95
N ASP A 147 -22.66 -8.65 19.60
CA ASP A 147 -22.21 -9.77 18.76
C ASP A 147 -20.70 -9.88 18.59
N HIS A 148 -19.92 -9.21 19.42
CA HIS A 148 -18.46 -9.17 19.31
C HIS A 148 -17.78 -9.49 20.64
N GLU A 149 -16.64 -10.18 20.57
CA GLU A 149 -15.78 -10.38 21.75
C GLU A 149 -14.97 -9.10 22.02
N TYR A 150 -15.04 -8.60 23.27
CA TYR A 150 -14.30 -7.40 23.61
C TYR A 150 -12.78 -7.64 23.72
N THR A 151 -12.03 -6.65 23.25
CA THR A 151 -10.62 -6.46 23.57
C THR A 151 -10.48 -5.51 24.77
N GLU A 152 -9.35 -5.45 25.42
CA GLU A 152 -9.10 -4.90 26.78
C GLU A 152 -9.60 -3.47 27.13
N ASN A 153 -10.20 -2.73 26.19
CA ASN A 153 -10.55 -1.31 26.36
C ASN A 153 -12.02 -0.97 26.05
N VAL A 154 -12.96 -1.74 26.62
CA VAL A 154 -14.37 -1.36 26.51
C VAL A 154 -14.62 -0.08 27.31
N LYS A 155 -15.11 0.95 26.63
CA LYS A 155 -15.71 2.15 27.21
C LYS A 155 -17.19 2.08 27.03
N VAL A 156 -17.93 2.47 28.03
CA VAL A 156 -19.38 2.55 28.01
C VAL A 156 -19.79 4.00 28.24
N GLU A 157 -20.63 4.52 27.40
CA GLU A 157 -21.23 5.85 27.53
C GLU A 157 -22.75 5.73 27.69
N VAL A 158 -23.31 6.58 28.54
CA VAL A 158 -24.75 6.77 28.66
C VAL A 158 -25.03 8.26 28.49
N ASP A 159 -25.90 8.58 27.52
CA ASP A 159 -26.25 9.96 27.14
C ASP A 159 -24.99 10.82 26.82
N GLY A 160 -24.00 10.23 26.16
CA GLY A 160 -22.75 10.88 25.76
C GLY A 160 -21.77 11.13 26.92
N LYS A 161 -22.00 10.53 28.10
CA LYS A 161 -21.09 10.62 29.27
C LYS A 161 -20.50 9.25 29.55
N GLU A 162 -19.17 9.20 29.71
CA GLU A 162 -18.47 7.96 30.10
C GLU A 162 -18.93 7.48 31.48
N VAL A 163 -19.31 6.20 31.56
CA VAL A 163 -19.73 5.54 32.79
C VAL A 163 -18.51 4.99 33.51
N SER A 164 -18.37 5.27 34.81
CA SER A 164 -17.31 4.69 35.61
C SER A 164 -17.33 3.16 35.59
N LYS A 165 -16.17 2.52 35.47
CA LYS A 165 -16.00 1.04 35.48
C LYS A 165 -16.53 0.37 36.75
N THR A 166 -16.77 1.12 37.80
CA THR A 166 -17.42 0.63 39.03
C THR A 166 -18.92 0.43 38.89
N ASN A 167 -19.54 1.04 37.88
CA ASN A 167 -20.98 1.06 37.66
C ASN A 167 -21.49 -0.02 36.69
N TYR A 168 -20.55 -0.76 36.09
CA TYR A 168 -20.89 -1.87 35.18
C TYR A 168 -19.84 -2.98 35.25
N LYS A 169 -20.23 -4.16 34.80
CA LYS A 169 -19.34 -5.31 34.59
C LYS A 169 -19.34 -5.69 33.12
N VAL A 170 -18.20 -6.15 32.63
CA VAL A 170 -18.08 -6.69 31.26
C VAL A 170 -17.57 -8.12 31.34
N ILE A 171 -18.22 -9.02 30.62
CA ILE A 171 -17.88 -10.45 30.58
C ILE A 171 -17.44 -10.81 29.16
N LYS A 172 -16.34 -11.62 29.06
CA LYS A 172 -15.83 -12.18 27.78
C LYS A 172 -16.75 -13.24 27.19
N GLY A 173 -16.66 -13.44 25.86
CA GLY A 173 -17.35 -14.54 25.15
C GLY A 173 -18.50 -14.13 24.23
N SER A 174 -19.00 -13.02 24.29
CA SER A 174 -19.80 -12.04 23.57
C SER A 174 -19.88 -10.92 24.55
N THR A 175 -19.47 -9.71 24.18
CA THR A 175 -19.39 -8.61 25.15
C THR A 175 -20.75 -8.42 25.83
N ILE A 176 -20.84 -8.76 27.11
CA ILE A 176 -22.03 -8.52 27.92
C ILE A 176 -21.69 -7.40 28.88
N VAL A 177 -22.34 -6.24 28.72
CA VAL A 177 -22.26 -5.12 29.65
C VAL A 177 -23.45 -5.20 30.60
N THR A 178 -23.19 -5.37 31.90
CA THR A 178 -24.21 -5.39 32.94
C THR A 178 -24.09 -4.14 33.79
N PHE A 179 -25.07 -3.25 33.73
CA PHE A 179 -25.14 -2.07 34.61
C PHE A 179 -25.65 -2.45 36.00
N ASN A 180 -24.97 -1.94 37.02
CA ASN A 180 -25.39 -2.13 38.39
C ASN A 180 -26.70 -1.36 38.68
N LYS A 181 -27.57 -1.95 39.48
CA LYS A 181 -28.85 -1.33 39.86
C LYS A 181 -28.68 0.03 40.51
N GLU A 182 -27.65 0.22 41.31
CA GLU A 182 -27.36 1.49 42.01
C GLU A 182 -27.09 2.62 41.01
N TYR A 183 -26.37 2.33 39.91
CA TYR A 183 -26.15 3.27 38.82
C TYR A 183 -27.45 3.58 38.07
N LEU A 184 -28.24 2.54 37.73
CA LEU A 184 -29.51 2.71 37.05
C LEU A 184 -30.53 3.52 37.88
N GLU A 185 -30.53 3.34 39.21
CA GLU A 185 -31.34 4.13 40.14
C GLU A 185 -30.97 5.62 40.14
N SER A 186 -29.68 5.94 39.87
CA SER A 186 -29.18 7.32 39.85
C SER A 186 -29.58 8.08 38.57
N LEU A 187 -29.92 7.39 37.48
CA LEU A 187 -30.33 8.00 36.24
C LEU A 187 -31.71 8.69 36.38
N PRO A 188 -31.99 9.79 35.68
CA PRO A 188 -33.33 10.34 35.55
C PRO A 188 -34.30 9.30 34.98
N VAL A 189 -35.63 9.51 35.17
CA VAL A 189 -36.61 8.69 34.45
C VAL A 189 -36.73 9.18 33.04
N GLY A 190 -36.57 8.28 32.06
CA GLY A 190 -36.64 8.59 30.63
C GLY A 190 -35.90 7.60 29.77
N ASN A 191 -35.77 7.88 28.49
CA ASN A 191 -34.97 7.10 27.56
C ASN A 191 -33.51 7.52 27.69
N HIS A 192 -32.60 6.55 27.73
CA HIS A 192 -31.16 6.74 27.78
C HIS A 192 -30.49 6.03 26.60
N GLU A 193 -29.58 6.73 25.93
CA GLU A 193 -28.77 6.17 24.87
C GLU A 193 -27.49 5.54 25.43
N VAL A 194 -27.22 4.27 25.12
CA VAL A 194 -26.02 3.55 25.50
C VAL A 194 -25.13 3.38 24.27
N LYS A 195 -23.85 3.75 24.42
CA LYS A 195 -22.81 3.55 23.39
C LYS A 195 -21.62 2.82 23.93
#